data_1066ba703605e8ee761b9366d14a06cb
#
_entry.id   1066ba703605e8ee761b9366d14a06cb
#
_cell.length_a   1.000
_cell.length_b   1.000
_cell.length_c   1.000
_cell.angle_alpha   90.00
_cell.angle_beta   90.00
_cell.angle_gamma   90.00
#
_symmetry.space_group_name_H-M   'P 1'
#
loop_
_entity.id
_entity.type
_entity.pdbx_description
1 polymer ?
#
loop_
_entity_poly.entity_id
_entity_poly.type
_entity_poly.pdbx_seq_one_letter_code
_entity_poly.pdbx_strand_id
1 'polypeptide(L)'
;MSKIIGRTTATPVPRSDWNQIDETKVDFIKNKPTNIAFISEEDNEDIVVVETASPYAGTIHRFTVEVNCAPMYIPEDNLGPEFNDDYQPYTDYGVLIFPDSYTDKGNKTRLVISAHGGGGTVSADSSQAEFQSISRYLVANGYAVMDVNGLPEQYAIDKGNLRLQDSVGSYLAMQSYIKAYNYCMENFNFHPEVFLVGISEGGITTTNIVLHTHIPVLAQAGWSPVLDTYNQIWLDPWPWCSVNGPGAVLANVYGFEPVESPASTKDRDKWIYDEKKIMGYNPMKCNVTTGADGLEYRHYRCPVKFWHCMDDETVRYEPTEAFIKSIQNAGGTAYLKLYETGGHETAYVGDPVPNPLGNTIAYDGTEIEIKPVCEETFLFFKRFE
;
A
#
# COMPACT_ATOMS: atom_id res chain seq x y z
N MET A 1 -1.66 22.68 -52.92
CA MET A 1 -0.35 22.79 -52.21
C MET A 1 -0.62 22.65 -50.72
N SER A 2 -0.38 21.45 -50.16
CA SER A 2 -0.61 21.15 -48.75
C SER A 2 0.64 21.46 -47.97
N LYS A 3 0.55 22.36 -47.01
CA LYS A 3 1.64 22.64 -46.04
C LYS A 3 1.73 21.51 -45.03
N ILE A 4 2.86 20.81 -45.02
CA ILE A 4 3.24 19.88 -43.99
C ILE A 4 3.70 20.72 -42.77
N ILE A 5 2.95 20.66 -41.67
CA ILE A 5 3.34 21.26 -40.40
C ILE A 5 4.30 20.27 -39.72
N GLY A 6 5.57 20.70 -39.53
CA GLY A 6 6.59 19.88 -38.95
C GLY A 6 6.27 19.47 -37.49
N ARG A 7 6.48 18.20 -37.18
CA ARG A 7 6.49 17.69 -35.79
C ARG A 7 7.66 18.36 -35.05
N THR A 8 7.35 19.13 -34.02
CA THR A 8 8.31 19.51 -33.01
C THR A 8 8.68 18.25 -32.23
N THR A 9 9.89 17.76 -32.39
CA THR A 9 10.46 16.74 -31.51
C THR A 9 10.59 17.37 -30.12
N ALA A 10 9.88 16.80 -29.14
CA ALA A 10 10.06 17.17 -27.74
C ALA A 10 11.55 16.95 -27.38
N THR A 11 12.20 17.99 -26.89
CA THR A 11 13.57 17.88 -26.37
C THR A 11 13.54 16.94 -25.18
N PRO A 12 14.37 15.88 -25.12
CA PRO A 12 14.42 15.01 -23.99
C PRO A 12 14.73 15.82 -22.72
N VAL A 13 13.97 15.62 -21.67
CA VAL A 13 14.28 16.21 -20.35
C VAL A 13 15.58 15.56 -19.86
N PRO A 14 16.65 16.34 -19.58
CA PRO A 14 17.91 15.78 -19.10
C PRO A 14 17.67 15.04 -17.77
N ARG A 15 18.29 13.87 -17.61
CA ARG A 15 18.33 13.17 -16.32
C ARG A 15 19.29 13.89 -15.39
N SER A 16 18.94 14.05 -14.13
CA SER A 16 19.83 14.61 -13.10
C SER A 16 21.10 13.76 -12.98
N ASP A 17 22.25 14.42 -13.03
CA ASP A 17 23.56 13.76 -12.89
C ASP A 17 24.17 14.09 -11.52
N TRP A 18 24.38 13.08 -10.71
CA TRP A 18 25.00 13.22 -9.38
C TRP A 18 26.46 13.66 -9.42
N ASN A 19 27.15 13.45 -10.52
CA ASN A 19 28.55 13.84 -10.72
C ASN A 19 28.70 15.25 -11.31
N GLN A 20 27.59 15.88 -11.72
CA GLN A 20 27.63 17.23 -12.29
C GLN A 20 28.05 18.26 -11.25
N ILE A 21 29.16 18.97 -11.52
CA ILE A 21 29.71 20.02 -10.66
C ILE A 21 29.44 21.44 -11.17
N ASP A 22 29.00 21.59 -12.40
CA ASP A 22 28.65 22.87 -13.00
C ASP A 22 27.22 23.24 -12.70
N GLU A 23 27.03 24.18 -11.76
CA GLU A 23 25.71 24.66 -11.30
C GLU A 23 24.87 25.34 -12.39
N THR A 24 25.47 25.67 -13.53
CA THR A 24 24.77 26.27 -14.68
C THR A 24 24.11 25.24 -15.58
N LYS A 25 24.42 23.96 -15.40
CA LYS A 25 23.85 22.88 -16.20
C LYS A 25 22.47 22.46 -15.71
N VAL A 26 21.63 22.06 -16.67
CA VAL A 26 20.24 21.68 -16.41
C VAL A 26 20.08 20.34 -15.65
N ASP A 27 21.13 19.54 -15.59
CA ASP A 27 21.20 18.26 -14.88
C ASP A 27 21.89 18.35 -13.51
N PHE A 28 22.28 19.58 -13.08
CA PHE A 28 22.86 19.82 -11.76
C PHE A 28 21.83 19.62 -10.64
N ILE A 29 22.20 18.87 -9.60
CA ILE A 29 21.38 18.63 -8.42
C ILE A 29 21.74 19.65 -7.33
N LYS A 30 20.87 20.61 -7.09
CA LYS A 30 21.03 21.59 -6.02
C LYS A 30 20.81 20.91 -4.66
N ASN A 31 21.70 21.16 -3.70
CA ASN A 31 21.67 20.56 -2.35
C ASN A 31 21.97 19.05 -2.30
N LYS A 32 22.77 18.53 -3.25
CA LYS A 32 23.30 17.17 -3.09
C LYS A 32 24.16 17.10 -1.81
N PRO A 33 24.08 15.99 -1.03
CA PRO A 33 24.91 15.83 0.16
C PRO A 33 26.39 15.91 -0.17
N THR A 34 27.14 16.75 0.54
CA THR A 34 28.58 16.96 0.30
C THR A 34 29.47 15.89 0.93
N ASN A 35 28.89 14.94 1.70
CA ASN A 35 29.62 13.92 2.44
C ASN A 35 29.47 12.49 1.86
N ILE A 36 29.24 12.35 0.57
CA ILE A 36 29.47 11.06 -0.07
C ILE A 36 30.96 10.94 -0.30
N ALA A 37 31.68 10.26 0.59
CA ALA A 37 33.02 9.82 0.32
C ALA A 37 32.95 8.82 -0.83
N PHE A 38 33.33 9.25 -2.03
CA PHE A 38 33.63 8.32 -3.13
C PHE A 38 34.89 7.57 -2.71
N ILE A 39 34.76 6.27 -2.42
CA ILE A 39 35.89 5.37 -2.33
C ILE A 39 36.46 5.32 -3.77
N SER A 40 37.69 5.76 -3.97
CA SER A 40 38.34 5.68 -5.26
C SER A 40 38.49 4.22 -5.66
N GLU A 41 38.33 3.91 -6.96
CA GLU A 41 38.47 2.54 -7.50
C GLU A 41 39.84 1.89 -7.26
N GLU A 42 40.80 2.60 -6.68
CA GLU A 42 42.16 2.12 -6.45
C GLU A 42 42.35 1.36 -5.11
N ASP A 43 41.35 1.30 -4.22
CA ASP A 43 41.42 0.55 -2.94
C ASP A 43 40.66 -0.77 -2.95
N ASN A 44 40.41 -1.37 -4.11
CA ASN A 44 39.86 -2.71 -4.23
C ASN A 44 40.93 -3.78 -3.94
N GLU A 45 41.36 -3.90 -2.70
CA GLU A 45 41.68 -5.23 -2.19
C GLU A 45 40.36 -6.00 -2.11
N ASP A 46 40.30 -7.16 -2.77
CA ASP A 46 39.16 -8.07 -2.77
C ASP A 46 38.67 -8.33 -1.31
N ILE A 47 37.81 -7.45 -0.79
CA ILE A 47 37.08 -7.74 0.43
C ILE A 47 36.08 -8.82 0.07
N VAL A 48 36.47 -10.07 0.27
CA VAL A 48 35.54 -11.20 0.27
C VAL A 48 34.58 -10.93 1.41
N VAL A 49 33.43 -10.31 1.12
CA VAL A 49 32.33 -10.20 2.06
C VAL A 49 31.83 -11.61 2.29
N VAL A 50 32.26 -12.21 3.38
CA VAL A 50 31.71 -13.49 3.83
C VAL A 50 30.27 -13.18 4.23
N GLU A 51 29.31 -13.60 3.38
CA GLU A 51 27.90 -13.58 3.74
C GLU A 51 27.70 -14.49 4.95
N THR A 52 27.65 -13.89 6.12
CA THR A 52 27.22 -14.62 7.32
C THR A 52 25.70 -14.60 7.34
N ALA A 53 25.10 -15.77 7.54
CA ALA A 53 23.65 -15.86 7.67
C ALA A 53 23.16 -14.88 8.75
N SER A 54 22.19 -14.04 8.36
CA SER A 54 21.57 -13.09 9.29
C SER A 54 20.80 -13.85 10.38
N PRO A 55 20.82 -13.38 11.64
CA PRO A 55 19.94 -13.95 12.67
C PRO A 55 18.44 -13.74 12.34
N TYR A 56 18.12 -12.86 11.41
CA TYR A 56 16.74 -12.60 10.96
C TYR A 56 16.28 -13.53 9.84
N ALA A 57 17.18 -14.21 9.13
CA ALA A 57 16.82 -15.10 8.02
C ALA A 57 15.78 -16.14 8.46
N GLY A 58 14.66 -16.25 7.70
CA GLY A 58 13.57 -17.19 7.99
C GLY A 58 12.75 -16.85 9.25
N THR A 59 12.88 -15.65 9.81
CA THR A 59 12.19 -15.26 11.05
C THR A 59 11.06 -14.27 10.83
N ILE A 60 10.25 -14.12 11.89
CA ILE A 60 9.25 -13.05 12.03
C ILE A 60 9.78 -12.07 13.05
N HIS A 61 9.92 -10.82 12.64
CA HIS A 61 10.32 -9.72 13.48
C HIS A 61 9.14 -8.79 13.74
N ARG A 62 8.82 -8.54 15.01
CA ARG A 62 7.78 -7.62 15.41
C ARG A 62 8.41 -6.33 15.91
N PHE A 63 7.81 -5.22 15.54
CA PHE A 63 8.28 -3.90 15.94
C PHE A 63 7.10 -2.98 16.20
N THR A 64 7.39 -1.81 16.73
CA THR A 64 6.39 -0.76 16.95
C THR A 64 6.85 0.53 16.33
N VAL A 65 5.87 1.35 15.93
CA VAL A 65 6.09 2.72 15.49
C VAL A 65 5.20 3.66 16.28
N GLU A 66 5.66 4.88 16.51
CA GLU A 66 4.87 5.92 17.15
C GLU A 66 4.13 6.74 16.08
N VAL A 67 2.83 6.84 16.20
CA VAL A 67 1.94 7.55 15.27
C VAL A 67 1.24 8.68 16.02
N ASN A 68 1.30 9.89 15.49
CA ASN A 68 0.58 11.01 16.06
C ASN A 68 -0.87 11.01 15.60
N CYS A 69 -1.77 10.77 16.53
CA CYS A 69 -3.20 10.67 16.26
C CYS A 69 -3.96 11.89 16.76
N ALA A 70 -4.75 12.49 15.87
CA ALA A 70 -5.78 13.45 16.24
C ALA A 70 -7.07 13.08 15.52
N PRO A 71 -8.23 13.25 16.16
CA PRO A 71 -9.49 12.98 15.52
C PRO A 71 -9.73 13.96 14.36
N MET A 72 -10.25 13.44 13.26
CA MET A 72 -10.85 14.22 12.18
C MET A 72 -9.93 15.22 11.45
N TYR A 73 -8.62 15.04 11.50
CA TYR A 73 -7.72 15.96 10.83
C TYR A 73 -7.24 15.40 9.49
N ILE A 74 -7.48 16.16 8.43
CA ILE A 74 -6.78 16.05 7.15
C ILE A 74 -6.09 17.38 6.91
N PRO A 75 -4.76 17.43 6.78
CA PRO A 75 -4.07 18.66 6.48
C PRO A 75 -4.56 19.23 5.15
N GLU A 76 -5.03 20.46 5.11
CA GLU A 76 -5.44 21.12 3.85
C GLU A 76 -4.26 21.33 2.90
N ASP A 77 -3.06 21.35 3.46
CA ASP A 77 -1.78 21.63 2.78
C ASP A 77 -0.84 20.43 2.69
N ASN A 78 -1.31 19.20 3.01
CA ASN A 78 -0.52 17.99 3.14
C ASN A 78 0.63 18.06 4.18
N LEU A 79 0.60 19.03 5.08
CA LEU A 79 1.45 18.99 6.26
C LEU A 79 0.94 17.92 7.19
N GLY A 80 1.82 17.07 7.67
CA GLY A 80 1.44 15.98 8.55
C GLY A 80 0.94 16.46 9.92
N PRO A 81 0.38 15.57 10.71
CA PRO A 81 -0.11 15.84 12.06
C PRO A 81 0.97 16.34 13.03
N GLU A 82 2.25 16.13 12.72
CA GLU A 82 3.39 16.60 13.49
C GLU A 82 3.46 18.13 13.65
N PHE A 83 2.66 18.86 12.89
CA PHE A 83 2.56 20.33 12.99
C PHE A 83 1.39 20.82 13.82
N ASN A 84 0.65 19.92 14.47
CA ASN A 84 -0.49 20.27 15.30
C ASN A 84 -0.26 19.80 16.75
N ASP A 85 -0.25 20.73 17.69
CA ASP A 85 -0.03 20.49 19.13
C ASP A 85 -1.12 19.61 19.78
N ASP A 86 -2.30 19.49 19.15
CA ASP A 86 -3.40 18.66 19.64
C ASP A 86 -3.19 17.15 19.38
N TYR A 87 -2.16 16.77 18.59
CA TYR A 87 -1.84 15.41 18.31
C TYR A 87 -1.20 14.71 19.52
N GLN A 88 -1.64 13.49 19.77
CA GLN A 88 -1.09 12.62 20.82
C GLN A 88 -0.40 11.42 20.19
N PRO A 89 0.78 11.03 20.70
CA PRO A 89 1.46 9.84 20.23
C PRO A 89 0.76 8.56 20.70
N TYR A 90 0.57 7.62 19.77
CA TYR A 90 0.08 6.27 20.03
C TYR A 90 1.01 5.25 19.40
N THR A 91 1.16 4.11 20.03
CA THR A 91 1.95 3.00 19.50
C THR A 91 1.12 2.20 18.51
N ASP A 92 1.66 1.99 17.30
CA ASP A 92 1.14 1.04 16.32
C ASP A 92 2.10 -0.14 16.16
N TYR A 93 1.56 -1.31 15.81
CA TYR A 93 2.32 -2.54 15.66
C TYR A 93 2.66 -2.82 14.20
N GLY A 94 3.88 -3.31 13.99
CA GLY A 94 4.35 -3.76 12.69
C GLY A 94 4.93 -5.17 12.76
N VAL A 95 4.88 -5.86 11.63
CA VAL A 95 5.48 -7.17 11.42
C VAL A 95 6.35 -7.14 10.18
N LEU A 96 7.49 -7.81 10.26
CA LEU A 96 8.40 -8.02 9.13
C LEU A 96 8.78 -9.50 9.08
N ILE A 97 8.50 -10.14 7.96
CA ILE A 97 8.77 -11.55 7.71
C ILE A 97 9.95 -11.62 6.74
N PHE A 98 11.03 -12.25 7.17
CA PHE A 98 12.25 -12.38 6.40
C PHE A 98 12.29 -13.68 5.61
N PRO A 99 12.75 -13.66 4.35
CA PRO A 99 13.05 -14.90 3.63
C PRO A 99 14.29 -15.58 4.20
N ASP A 100 14.43 -16.88 3.99
CA ASP A 100 15.62 -17.65 4.41
C ASP A 100 16.92 -17.11 3.77
N SER A 101 16.80 -16.48 2.62
CA SER A 101 17.91 -15.88 1.86
C SER A 101 18.33 -14.49 2.36
N TYR A 102 17.68 -13.93 3.37
CA TYR A 102 18.02 -12.59 3.87
C TYR A 102 19.42 -12.54 4.47
N THR A 103 20.15 -11.48 4.15
CA THR A 103 21.49 -11.18 4.71
C THR A 103 21.59 -9.73 5.17
N ASP A 104 22.30 -9.49 6.28
CA ASP A 104 22.49 -8.13 6.82
C ASP A 104 23.45 -7.29 5.96
N LYS A 105 24.25 -7.92 5.12
CA LYS A 105 25.26 -7.30 4.24
C LYS A 105 25.29 -8.02 2.90
N GLY A 106 25.74 -7.34 1.87
CA GLY A 106 25.81 -7.91 0.54
C GLY A 106 24.60 -7.57 -0.31
N ASN A 107 24.02 -8.55 -0.99
CA ASN A 107 22.86 -8.32 -1.84
C ASN A 107 21.64 -7.87 -1.02
N LYS A 108 21.05 -6.78 -1.45
CA LYS A 108 19.83 -6.26 -0.80
C LYS A 108 18.62 -7.13 -1.11
N THR A 109 17.78 -7.32 -0.11
CA THR A 109 16.49 -8.02 -0.27
C THR A 109 15.40 -7.05 -0.72
N ARG A 110 14.50 -7.48 -1.60
CA ARG A 110 13.30 -6.70 -1.95
C ARG A 110 12.28 -6.77 -0.83
N LEU A 111 11.68 -5.63 -0.52
CA LEU A 111 10.59 -5.53 0.46
C LEU A 111 9.25 -5.40 -0.26
N VAL A 112 8.27 -6.17 0.21
CA VAL A 112 6.86 -6.01 -0.16
C VAL A 112 6.09 -5.49 1.05
N ILE A 113 5.36 -4.42 0.87
CA ILE A 113 4.37 -3.95 1.84
C ILE A 113 3.05 -4.65 1.51
N SER A 114 2.57 -5.47 2.45
CA SER A 114 1.33 -6.26 2.30
C SER A 114 0.27 -5.72 3.24
N ALA A 115 -0.63 -4.87 2.72
CA ALA A 115 -1.72 -4.35 3.53
C ALA A 115 -2.87 -5.36 3.61
N HIS A 116 -3.25 -5.73 4.83
CA HIS A 116 -4.33 -6.66 5.12
C HIS A 116 -5.71 -6.12 4.76
N GLY A 117 -6.67 -7.02 4.60
CA GLY A 117 -8.08 -6.70 4.40
C GLY A 117 -8.80 -6.34 5.69
N GLY A 118 -10.06 -5.90 5.57
CA GLY A 118 -10.90 -5.61 6.72
C GLY A 118 -11.04 -6.81 7.67
N GLY A 119 -10.91 -6.56 8.96
CA GLY A 119 -10.86 -7.60 9.99
C GLY A 119 -9.48 -8.23 10.20
N GLY A 120 -8.49 -7.93 9.35
CA GLY A 120 -7.10 -8.30 9.59
C GLY A 120 -6.47 -7.48 10.71
N THR A 121 -5.46 -8.01 11.37
CA THR A 121 -4.76 -7.33 12.47
C THR A 121 -3.26 -7.51 12.37
N VAL A 122 -2.53 -6.53 12.91
CA VAL A 122 -1.14 -6.67 13.31
C VAL A 122 -1.04 -6.25 14.76
N SER A 123 -0.62 -7.17 15.62
CA SER A 123 -0.52 -6.98 17.07
C SER A 123 0.86 -7.38 17.60
N ALA A 124 1.05 -7.26 18.92
CA ALA A 124 2.28 -7.71 19.56
C ALA A 124 2.56 -9.21 19.33
N ASP A 125 1.53 -10.03 19.20
CA ASP A 125 1.64 -11.50 19.21
C ASP A 125 1.39 -12.16 17.86
N SER A 126 0.58 -11.55 16.99
CA SER A 126 0.15 -12.13 15.70
C SER A 126 -0.09 -11.07 14.63
N SER A 127 -0.07 -11.50 13.37
CA SER A 127 -0.48 -10.67 12.25
C SER A 127 -1.13 -11.50 11.16
N GLN A 128 -2.07 -10.90 10.43
CA GLN A 128 -2.67 -11.57 9.29
C GLN A 128 -1.65 -11.87 8.19
N ALA A 129 -0.62 -11.04 8.01
CA ALA A 129 0.44 -11.27 7.04
C ALA A 129 1.13 -12.64 7.22
N GLU A 130 1.20 -13.18 8.43
CA GLU A 130 1.79 -14.49 8.72
C GLU A 130 0.97 -15.65 8.15
N PHE A 131 -0.33 -15.45 7.95
CA PHE A 131 -1.28 -16.47 7.50
C PHE A 131 -1.73 -16.29 6.04
N GLN A 132 -1.46 -15.15 5.43
CA GLN A 132 -1.84 -14.91 4.04
C GLN A 132 -0.99 -15.72 3.06
N SER A 133 -1.65 -16.40 2.11
CA SER A 133 -1.01 -17.19 1.06
C SER A 133 0.00 -16.38 0.24
N ILE A 134 -0.33 -15.12 -0.08
CA ILE A 134 0.57 -14.25 -0.84
C ILE A 134 1.86 -13.92 -0.08
N SER A 135 1.76 -13.59 1.20
CA SER A 135 2.94 -13.29 2.02
C SER A 135 3.87 -14.49 2.10
N ARG A 136 3.29 -15.69 2.31
CA ARG A 136 4.03 -16.95 2.33
C ARG A 136 4.72 -17.22 0.99
N TYR A 137 3.99 -17.05 -0.09
CA TYR A 137 4.53 -17.26 -1.43
C TYR A 137 5.67 -16.32 -1.78
N LEU A 138 5.53 -15.03 -1.42
CA LEU A 138 6.56 -14.02 -1.66
C LEU A 138 7.81 -14.27 -0.80
N VAL A 139 7.64 -14.61 0.48
CA VAL A 139 8.77 -14.97 1.36
C VAL A 139 9.52 -16.18 0.83
N ALA A 140 8.79 -17.21 0.38
CA ALA A 140 9.36 -18.39 -0.26
C ALA A 140 10.18 -18.08 -1.52
N ASN A 141 9.84 -16.98 -2.21
CA ASN A 141 10.54 -16.51 -3.41
C ASN A 141 11.57 -15.43 -3.13
N GLY A 142 11.99 -15.26 -1.88
CA GLY A 142 13.11 -14.40 -1.50
C GLY A 142 12.78 -12.94 -1.23
N TYR A 143 11.49 -12.56 -1.13
CA TYR A 143 11.07 -11.23 -0.69
C TYR A 143 10.91 -11.17 0.83
N ALA A 144 11.23 -10.04 1.44
CA ALA A 144 10.71 -9.74 2.76
C ALA A 144 9.30 -9.16 2.66
N VAL A 145 8.45 -9.45 3.65
CA VAL A 145 7.07 -8.94 3.68
C VAL A 145 6.86 -8.15 4.96
N MET A 146 6.33 -6.93 4.83
CA MET A 146 6.00 -6.03 5.95
C MET A 146 4.51 -5.71 5.93
N ASP A 147 3.90 -5.67 7.12
CA ASP A 147 2.57 -5.10 7.35
C ASP A 147 2.56 -4.31 8.67
N VAL A 148 1.59 -3.40 8.83
CA VAL A 148 1.30 -2.69 10.08
C VAL A 148 -0.19 -2.70 10.33
N ASN A 149 -0.61 -2.54 11.59
CA ASN A 149 -2.03 -2.46 11.89
C ASN A 149 -2.69 -1.24 11.21
N GLY A 150 -1.95 -0.13 11.09
CA GLY A 150 -2.40 1.07 10.39
C GLY A 150 -3.40 1.92 11.17
N LEU A 151 -3.90 1.41 12.28
CA LEU A 151 -4.71 2.11 13.26
C LEU A 151 -4.21 1.70 14.65
N PRO A 152 -3.57 2.59 15.43
CA PRO A 152 -3.11 2.26 16.76
C PRO A 152 -4.25 1.73 17.63
N GLU A 153 -4.12 0.52 18.16
CA GLU A 153 -5.19 -0.17 18.91
C GLU A 153 -5.68 0.66 20.09
N GLN A 154 -4.75 1.23 20.88
CA GLN A 154 -5.14 2.05 22.03
C GLN A 154 -5.89 3.32 21.63
N TYR A 155 -5.54 3.93 20.49
CA TYR A 155 -6.31 5.07 19.96
C TYR A 155 -7.74 4.66 19.62
N ALA A 156 -7.92 3.52 18.97
CA ALA A 156 -9.24 2.99 18.64
C ALA A 156 -10.07 2.70 19.91
N ILE A 157 -9.45 2.11 20.95
CA ILE A 157 -10.07 1.86 22.25
C ILE A 157 -10.50 3.18 22.92
N ASP A 158 -9.62 4.17 22.98
CA ASP A 158 -9.88 5.47 23.60
C ASP A 158 -11.00 6.23 22.91
N LYS A 159 -11.22 5.96 21.61
CA LYS A 159 -12.34 6.50 20.82
C LYS A 159 -13.61 5.65 20.86
N GLY A 160 -13.59 4.55 21.59
CA GLY A 160 -14.75 3.64 21.72
C GLY A 160 -15.04 2.82 20.45
N ASN A 161 -14.03 2.62 19.61
CA ASN A 161 -14.17 1.77 18.44
C ASN A 161 -14.28 0.30 18.83
N LEU A 162 -15.21 -0.40 18.19
CA LEU A 162 -15.36 -1.85 18.34
C LEU A 162 -14.48 -2.63 17.34
N ARG A 163 -14.02 -1.98 16.28
CA ARG A 163 -13.10 -2.55 15.30
C ARG A 163 -11.75 -1.86 15.42
N LEU A 164 -10.80 -2.57 16.02
CA LEU A 164 -9.50 -2.05 16.44
C LEU A 164 -8.44 -2.11 15.32
N GLN A 165 -8.80 -2.68 14.17
CA GLN A 165 -7.89 -3.07 13.11
C GLN A 165 -8.20 -2.41 11.76
N ASP A 166 -9.40 -1.87 11.56
CA ASP A 166 -9.78 -1.34 10.26
C ASP A 166 -9.26 0.10 10.10
N SER A 167 -8.17 0.27 9.37
CA SER A 167 -7.54 1.58 9.14
C SER A 167 -8.18 2.38 8.00
N VAL A 168 -8.95 1.72 7.14
CA VAL A 168 -9.60 2.26 5.92
C VAL A 168 -8.71 3.14 5.06
N GLY A 169 -7.41 2.84 5.02
CA GLY A 169 -6.43 3.58 4.22
C GLY A 169 -6.33 5.07 4.58
N SER A 170 -6.64 5.42 5.81
CA SER A 170 -6.66 6.79 6.31
C SER A 170 -5.29 7.43 6.40
N TYR A 171 -5.24 8.72 6.74
CA TYR A 171 -3.98 9.41 7.00
C TYR A 171 -3.20 8.78 8.18
N LEU A 172 -3.88 8.15 9.16
CA LEU A 172 -3.22 7.41 10.24
C LEU A 172 -2.49 6.19 9.68
N ALA A 173 -3.15 5.43 8.81
CA ALA A 173 -2.51 4.33 8.11
C ALA A 173 -1.28 4.81 7.32
N MET A 174 -1.39 5.93 6.59
CA MET A 174 -0.26 6.48 5.84
C MET A 174 0.94 6.80 6.75
N GLN A 175 0.71 7.38 7.94
CA GLN A 175 1.78 7.63 8.90
C GLN A 175 2.41 6.33 9.40
N SER A 176 1.59 5.34 9.79
CA SER A 176 2.08 4.02 10.23
C SER A 176 2.98 3.39 9.19
N TYR A 177 2.55 3.35 7.91
CA TYR A 177 3.33 2.76 6.83
C TYR A 177 4.59 3.55 6.50
N ILE A 178 4.57 4.89 6.55
CA ILE A 178 5.77 5.71 6.35
C ILE A 178 6.80 5.43 7.44
N LYS A 179 6.37 5.41 8.71
CA LYS A 179 7.27 5.17 9.85
C LYS A 179 7.81 3.74 9.84
N ALA A 180 6.99 2.75 9.51
CA ALA A 180 7.42 1.37 9.35
C ALA A 180 8.40 1.19 8.18
N TYR A 181 8.15 1.83 7.05
CA TYR A 181 9.08 1.84 5.91
C TYR A 181 10.43 2.44 6.33
N ASN A 182 10.43 3.61 6.97
CA ASN A 182 11.66 4.25 7.43
C ASN A 182 12.41 3.35 8.41
N TYR A 183 11.71 2.76 9.39
CA TYR A 183 12.31 1.79 10.31
C TYR A 183 12.97 0.62 9.58
N CYS A 184 12.32 0.06 8.57
CA CYS A 184 12.87 -1.02 7.77
C CYS A 184 14.12 -0.60 7.00
N MET A 185 14.12 0.59 6.38
CA MET A 185 15.25 1.10 5.61
C MET A 185 16.46 1.46 6.48
N GLU A 186 16.23 1.90 7.71
CA GLU A 186 17.28 2.28 8.66
C GLU A 186 17.94 1.07 9.33
N ASN A 187 17.20 -0.02 9.52
CA ASN A 187 17.66 -1.14 10.34
C ASN A 187 18.02 -2.41 9.55
N PHE A 188 17.61 -2.52 8.28
CA PHE A 188 17.75 -3.75 7.52
C PHE A 188 18.32 -3.52 6.12
N ASN A 189 18.88 -4.59 5.52
CA ASN A 189 19.51 -4.54 4.22
C ASN A 189 18.48 -4.70 3.08
N PHE A 190 17.61 -3.71 2.90
CA PHE A 190 16.58 -3.69 1.88
C PHE A 190 16.91 -2.73 0.73
N HIS A 191 16.38 -3.04 -0.46
CA HIS A 191 16.27 -2.06 -1.52
C HIS A 191 15.30 -0.95 -1.10
N PRO A 192 15.58 0.34 -1.43
CA PRO A 192 14.66 1.42 -1.04
C PRO A 192 13.34 1.37 -1.80
N GLU A 193 13.33 0.84 -3.03
CA GLU A 193 12.10 0.69 -3.79
C GLU A 193 11.39 -0.59 -3.37
N VAL A 194 10.07 -0.48 -3.11
CA VAL A 194 9.23 -1.56 -2.60
C VAL A 194 8.17 -1.98 -3.62
N PHE A 195 7.62 -3.17 -3.42
CA PHE A 195 6.37 -3.59 -4.03
C PHE A 195 5.22 -3.45 -3.03
N LEU A 196 4.00 -3.29 -3.54
CA LEU A 196 2.80 -3.23 -2.72
C LEU A 196 1.83 -4.35 -3.12
N VAL A 197 1.21 -4.99 -2.12
CA VAL A 197 0.05 -5.85 -2.32
C VAL A 197 -1.04 -5.50 -1.32
N GLY A 198 -2.27 -5.28 -1.79
CA GLY A 198 -3.41 -4.94 -0.94
C GLY A 198 -4.59 -5.86 -1.22
N ILE A 199 -5.23 -6.35 -0.17
CA ILE A 199 -6.38 -7.25 -0.27
C ILE A 199 -7.60 -6.52 0.28
N SER A 200 -8.70 -6.45 -0.47
CA SER A 200 -9.95 -5.83 -0.02
C SER A 200 -9.71 -4.40 0.48
N GLU A 201 -9.95 -4.11 1.77
CA GLU A 201 -9.65 -2.83 2.41
C GLU A 201 -8.17 -2.45 2.30
N GLY A 202 -7.25 -3.40 2.34
CA GLY A 202 -5.83 -3.15 2.08
C GLY A 202 -5.55 -2.56 0.70
N GLY A 203 -6.48 -2.70 -0.24
CA GLY A 203 -6.46 -2.03 -1.54
C GLY A 203 -6.52 -0.51 -1.42
N ILE A 204 -7.35 0.04 -0.49
CA ILE A 204 -7.38 1.48 -0.19
C ILE A 204 -6.00 1.90 0.32
N THR A 205 -5.49 1.15 1.30
CA THR A 205 -4.22 1.44 1.96
C THR A 205 -3.07 1.49 0.97
N THR A 206 -2.87 0.44 0.17
CA THR A 206 -1.77 0.39 -0.81
C THR A 206 -1.93 1.43 -1.91
N THR A 207 -3.15 1.73 -2.33
CA THR A 207 -3.40 2.78 -3.32
C THR A 207 -3.10 4.15 -2.73
N ASN A 208 -3.49 4.42 -1.48
CA ASN A 208 -3.18 5.67 -0.81
C ASN A 208 -1.68 5.82 -0.50
N ILE A 209 -0.94 4.75 -0.24
CA ILE A 209 0.54 4.79 -0.20
C ILE A 209 1.09 5.36 -1.50
N VAL A 210 0.60 4.91 -2.66
CA VAL A 210 1.02 5.44 -3.95
C VAL A 210 0.60 6.90 -4.12
N LEU A 211 -0.59 7.30 -3.70
CA LEU A 211 -1.16 8.63 -3.94
C LEU A 211 -0.65 9.70 -2.97
N HIS A 212 -0.39 9.33 -1.71
CA HIS A 212 -0.20 10.30 -0.61
C HIS A 212 1.16 10.19 0.12
N THR A 213 2.03 9.24 -0.25
CA THR A 213 3.34 9.10 0.41
C THR A 213 4.50 9.27 -0.57
N HIS A 214 5.71 9.39 -0.03
CA HIS A 214 6.95 9.42 -0.82
C HIS A 214 7.66 8.06 -0.86
N ILE A 215 7.05 7.00 -0.36
CA ILE A 215 7.61 5.65 -0.43
C ILE A 215 7.83 5.28 -1.91
N PRO A 216 9.06 4.94 -2.34
CA PRO A 216 9.33 4.59 -3.72
C PRO A 216 8.70 3.23 -4.05
N VAL A 217 7.75 3.20 -4.98
CA VAL A 217 7.01 1.98 -5.35
C VAL A 217 7.38 1.55 -6.76
N LEU A 218 7.85 0.30 -6.91
CA LEU A 218 8.15 -0.31 -8.20
C LEU A 218 6.90 -0.78 -8.93
N ALA A 219 6.00 -1.45 -8.22
CA ALA A 219 4.71 -1.87 -8.75
C ALA A 219 3.73 -2.18 -7.61
N GLN A 220 2.42 -2.12 -7.92
CA GLN A 220 1.34 -2.43 -6.99
C GLN A 220 0.47 -3.56 -7.53
N ALA A 221 0.12 -4.51 -6.66
CA ALA A 221 -0.89 -5.54 -6.86
C ALA A 221 -2.08 -5.32 -5.92
N GLY A 222 -3.27 -5.71 -6.35
CA GLY A 222 -4.45 -5.64 -5.49
C GLY A 222 -5.45 -6.76 -5.80
N TRP A 223 -5.99 -7.40 -4.75
CA TRP A 223 -6.97 -8.47 -4.84
C TRP A 223 -8.31 -8.01 -4.29
N SER A 224 -9.34 -7.96 -5.14
CA SER A 224 -10.65 -7.39 -4.82
C SER A 224 -10.54 -6.05 -4.07
N PRO A 225 -9.72 -5.09 -4.57
CA PRO A 225 -9.38 -3.89 -3.81
C PRO A 225 -10.59 -2.96 -3.68
N VAL A 226 -10.80 -2.44 -2.49
CA VAL A 226 -11.72 -1.31 -2.30
C VAL A 226 -11.02 -0.05 -2.83
N LEU A 227 -11.64 0.64 -3.79
CA LEU A 227 -11.10 1.86 -4.39
C LEU A 227 -12.04 3.06 -4.29
N ASP A 228 -13.33 2.82 -4.12
CA ASP A 228 -14.32 3.87 -3.89
C ASP A 228 -14.86 3.83 -2.46
N THR A 229 -14.03 4.33 -1.54
CA THR A 229 -14.35 4.33 -0.11
C THR A 229 -15.67 5.04 0.19
N TYR A 230 -15.95 6.16 -0.50
CA TYR A 230 -17.15 6.96 -0.27
C TYR A 230 -18.43 6.20 -0.62
N ASN A 231 -18.46 5.47 -1.74
CA ASN A 231 -19.63 4.68 -2.11
C ASN A 231 -19.70 3.37 -1.31
N GLN A 232 -18.55 2.76 -0.97
CA GLN A 232 -18.50 1.53 -0.17
C GLN A 232 -19.19 1.68 1.20
N ILE A 233 -19.14 2.87 1.81
CA ILE A 233 -19.77 3.16 3.09
C ILE A 233 -21.28 2.86 3.07
N TRP A 234 -21.94 3.06 1.92
CA TRP A 234 -23.38 2.98 1.75
C TRP A 234 -23.89 1.69 1.08
N LEU A 235 -22.96 0.75 0.73
CA LEU A 235 -23.35 -0.48 0.03
C LEU A 235 -24.08 -1.48 0.94
N ASP A 236 -25.11 -2.13 0.38
CA ASP A 236 -25.72 -3.34 0.91
C ASP A 236 -24.85 -4.56 0.58
N PRO A 237 -24.85 -5.60 1.44
CA PRO A 237 -25.50 -5.71 2.75
C PRO A 237 -24.62 -5.18 3.90
N TRP A 238 -23.41 -4.72 3.63
CA TRP A 238 -22.39 -4.35 4.62
C TRP A 238 -22.11 -2.84 4.61
N PRO A 239 -23.02 -1.99 5.13
CA PRO A 239 -22.76 -0.57 5.20
C PRO A 239 -21.64 -0.27 6.22
N TRP A 240 -20.56 0.32 5.76
CA TRP A 240 -19.43 0.70 6.61
C TRP A 240 -19.77 1.84 7.58
N CYS A 241 -20.85 2.57 7.34
CA CYS A 241 -21.36 3.60 8.23
C CYS A 241 -22.06 3.08 9.49
N SER A 242 -22.23 1.75 9.66
CA SER A 242 -22.84 1.22 10.88
C SER A 242 -21.88 1.30 12.07
N VAL A 243 -22.41 1.52 13.27
CA VAL A 243 -21.63 1.61 14.52
C VAL A 243 -20.89 0.32 14.89
N ASN A 244 -21.29 -0.81 14.30
CA ASN A 244 -20.67 -2.13 14.50
C ASN A 244 -19.80 -2.55 13.30
N GLY A 245 -19.61 -1.67 12.33
CA GLY A 245 -18.82 -1.93 11.14
C GLY A 245 -17.59 -1.02 11.05
N PRO A 246 -16.89 -1.00 9.91
CA PRO A 246 -15.80 -0.05 9.65
C PRO A 246 -16.19 1.42 9.84
N GLY A 247 -17.50 1.72 9.90
CA GLY A 247 -18.02 3.05 10.18
C GLY A 247 -17.63 3.61 11.54
N ALA A 248 -17.35 2.77 12.54
CA ALA A 248 -16.80 3.26 13.82
C ALA A 248 -15.43 3.91 13.62
N VAL A 249 -14.58 3.33 12.75
CA VAL A 249 -13.30 3.91 12.36
C VAL A 249 -13.51 5.19 11.54
N LEU A 250 -14.44 5.18 10.60
CA LEU A 250 -14.78 6.35 9.79
C LEU A 250 -15.26 7.52 10.67
N ALA A 251 -16.03 7.25 11.73
CA ALA A 251 -16.43 8.25 12.69
C ALA A 251 -15.22 8.96 13.32
N ASN A 252 -14.20 8.22 13.73
CA ASN A 252 -13.03 8.77 14.40
C ASN A 252 -11.99 9.36 13.45
N VAL A 253 -11.87 8.82 12.25
CA VAL A 253 -10.88 9.28 11.27
C VAL A 253 -11.44 10.39 10.38
N TYR A 254 -12.72 10.31 9.98
CA TYR A 254 -13.35 11.22 9.01
C TYR A 254 -14.50 12.04 9.58
N GLY A 255 -14.80 11.92 10.89
CA GLY A 255 -15.84 12.69 11.53
C GLY A 255 -17.27 12.30 11.19
N PHE A 256 -17.51 11.02 10.97
CA PHE A 256 -18.89 10.51 10.87
C PHE A 256 -19.54 10.46 12.24
N GLU A 257 -20.72 11.03 12.34
CA GLU A 257 -21.54 10.98 13.55
C GLU A 257 -22.96 10.54 13.20
N PRO A 258 -23.54 9.55 13.90
CA PRO A 258 -24.94 9.21 13.72
C PRO A 258 -25.84 10.32 14.27
N VAL A 259 -26.88 10.69 13.52
CA VAL A 259 -27.91 11.63 13.97
C VAL A 259 -28.81 11.02 15.05
N GLU A 260 -29.00 9.69 14.98
CA GLU A 260 -29.85 8.93 15.91
C GLU A 260 -29.06 7.74 16.47
N SER A 261 -29.26 7.40 17.74
CA SER A 261 -28.67 6.23 18.39
C SER A 261 -29.72 5.18 18.71
N PRO A 262 -29.51 3.88 18.40
CA PRO A 262 -28.38 3.33 17.66
C PRO A 262 -28.54 3.54 16.15
N ALA A 263 -27.56 4.18 15.53
CA ALA A 263 -27.54 4.33 14.09
C ALA A 263 -27.02 3.05 13.44
N SER A 264 -27.90 2.30 12.81
CA SER A 264 -27.56 1.13 11.99
C SER A 264 -28.10 1.31 10.58
N THR A 265 -27.85 2.45 9.97
CA THR A 265 -28.45 2.76 8.67
C THR A 265 -27.42 3.24 7.69
N LYS A 266 -27.54 2.81 6.43
CA LYS A 266 -26.83 3.31 5.28
C LYS A 266 -27.47 4.58 4.68
N ASP A 267 -28.49 5.10 5.31
CA ASP A 267 -29.20 6.30 4.87
C ASP A 267 -28.31 7.53 5.12
N ARG A 268 -27.84 8.16 4.07
CA ARG A 268 -26.91 9.31 4.15
C ARG A 268 -27.45 10.44 5.02
N ASP A 269 -28.76 10.66 4.99
CA ASP A 269 -29.44 11.72 5.75
C ASP A 269 -29.42 11.50 7.27
N LYS A 270 -29.06 10.28 7.71
CA LYS A 270 -28.98 9.92 9.13
C LYS A 270 -27.57 9.99 9.71
N TRP A 271 -26.60 10.49 8.93
CA TRP A 271 -25.23 10.66 9.34
C TRP A 271 -24.76 12.09 9.08
N ILE A 272 -24.03 12.65 10.04
CA ILE A 272 -23.24 13.87 9.86
C ILE A 272 -21.82 13.42 9.48
N TYR A 273 -21.27 13.97 8.40
CA TYR A 273 -19.91 13.65 7.96
C TYR A 273 -19.30 14.79 7.14
N ASP A 274 -17.97 14.85 7.14
CA ASP A 274 -17.23 15.80 6.30
C ASP A 274 -16.85 15.12 4.98
N GLU A 275 -17.59 15.42 3.93
CA GLU A 275 -17.38 14.85 2.59
C GLU A 275 -15.98 15.17 2.06
N LYS A 276 -15.41 16.35 2.34
CA LYS A 276 -14.08 16.71 1.86
C LYS A 276 -12.99 15.83 2.47
N LYS A 277 -13.13 15.49 3.75
CA LYS A 277 -12.17 14.61 4.44
C LYS A 277 -12.16 13.22 3.86
N ILE A 278 -13.35 12.64 3.59
CA ILE A 278 -13.44 11.33 2.96
C ILE A 278 -12.89 11.37 1.55
N MET A 279 -13.28 12.35 0.76
CA MET A 279 -12.87 12.47 -0.63
C MET A 279 -11.37 12.68 -0.79
N GLY A 280 -10.69 13.28 0.20
CA GLY A 280 -9.24 13.45 0.21
C GLY A 280 -8.48 12.11 0.23
N TYR A 281 -9.07 11.05 0.80
CA TYR A 281 -8.48 9.71 0.88
C TYR A 281 -9.29 8.64 0.12
N ASN A 282 -10.24 9.06 -0.70
CA ASN A 282 -10.92 8.17 -1.63
C ASN A 282 -10.11 8.00 -2.91
N PRO A 283 -9.52 6.80 -3.18
CA PRO A 283 -8.68 6.60 -4.37
C PRO A 283 -9.34 7.02 -5.68
N MET A 284 -10.67 6.81 -5.80
CA MET A 284 -11.40 7.19 -7.02
C MET A 284 -11.40 8.70 -7.29
N LYS A 285 -11.16 9.56 -6.28
CA LYS A 285 -11.19 11.02 -6.40
C LYS A 285 -9.81 11.66 -6.43
N CYS A 286 -8.76 10.89 -6.15
CA CYS A 286 -7.40 11.40 -6.10
C CYS A 286 -6.71 11.34 -7.46
N ASN A 287 -5.94 12.39 -7.79
CA ASN A 287 -5.09 12.48 -9.01
C ASN A 287 -5.83 12.16 -10.32
N VAL A 288 -7.11 12.50 -10.40
CA VAL A 288 -7.95 12.28 -11.58
C VAL A 288 -8.42 13.61 -12.15
N THR A 289 -8.43 13.70 -13.49
CA THR A 289 -8.99 14.84 -14.24
C THR A 289 -9.95 14.32 -15.31
N THR A 290 -11.01 15.07 -15.58
CA THR A 290 -11.93 14.74 -16.66
C THR A 290 -11.53 15.53 -17.92
N GLY A 291 -11.29 14.82 -19.01
CA GLY A 291 -10.96 15.42 -20.31
C GLY A 291 -12.19 16.02 -21.02
N ALA A 292 -11.93 16.79 -22.07
CA ALA A 292 -13.01 17.36 -22.91
C ALA A 292 -13.83 16.29 -23.65
N ASP A 293 -13.32 15.09 -23.77
CA ASP A 293 -13.98 13.88 -24.31
C ASP A 293 -14.87 13.16 -23.31
N GLY A 294 -14.90 13.65 -22.05
CA GLY A 294 -15.67 13.06 -20.98
C GLY A 294 -15.00 11.85 -20.30
N LEU A 295 -13.77 11.51 -20.68
CA LEU A 295 -13.03 10.41 -20.06
C LEU A 295 -12.25 10.91 -18.83
N GLU A 296 -12.05 10.00 -17.87
CA GLU A 296 -11.17 10.23 -16.73
C GLU A 296 -9.73 9.84 -17.07
N TYR A 297 -8.79 10.67 -16.63
CA TYR A 297 -7.34 10.51 -16.79
C TYR A 297 -6.67 10.59 -15.43
N ARG A 298 -5.94 9.53 -15.06
CA ARG A 298 -5.28 9.43 -13.76
C ARG A 298 -3.78 9.26 -13.92
N HIS A 299 -3.02 10.21 -13.41
CA HIS A 299 -1.57 10.08 -13.30
C HIS A 299 -1.22 9.19 -12.10
N TYR A 300 -0.76 7.99 -12.39
CA TYR A 300 -0.38 6.99 -11.38
C TYR A 300 1.10 6.67 -11.49
N ARG A 301 1.84 6.77 -10.40
CA ARG A 301 3.31 6.82 -10.44
C ARG A 301 4.01 5.46 -10.56
N CYS A 302 3.28 4.35 -10.49
CA CYS A 302 3.85 3.01 -10.65
C CYS A 302 2.94 2.11 -11.51
N PRO A 303 3.48 1.05 -12.11
CA PRO A 303 2.68 -0.02 -12.71
C PRO A 303 1.74 -0.65 -11.69
N VAL A 304 0.52 -0.98 -12.12
CA VAL A 304 -0.49 -1.58 -11.25
C VAL A 304 -1.20 -2.75 -11.93
N LYS A 305 -1.47 -3.80 -11.18
CA LYS A 305 -2.32 -4.92 -11.63
C LYS A 305 -3.28 -5.32 -10.52
N PHE A 306 -4.57 -5.36 -10.87
CA PHE A 306 -5.64 -5.79 -9.99
C PHE A 306 -6.32 -7.05 -10.51
N TRP A 307 -6.83 -7.86 -9.56
CA TRP A 307 -7.67 -9.03 -9.80
C TRP A 307 -8.98 -8.83 -9.05
N HIS A 308 -10.11 -9.15 -9.68
CA HIS A 308 -11.43 -9.00 -9.07
C HIS A 308 -12.39 -10.06 -9.64
N CYS A 309 -13.39 -10.45 -8.85
CA CYS A 309 -14.48 -11.30 -9.33
C CYS A 309 -15.69 -10.43 -9.68
N MET A 310 -16.36 -10.73 -10.79
CA MET A 310 -17.53 -9.94 -11.24
C MET A 310 -18.78 -10.19 -10.39
N ASP A 311 -18.82 -11.31 -9.66
CA ASP A 311 -19.89 -11.67 -8.70
C ASP A 311 -19.57 -11.27 -7.26
N ASP A 312 -18.59 -10.39 -7.04
CA ASP A 312 -18.23 -9.87 -5.72
C ASP A 312 -19.33 -8.92 -5.22
N GLU A 313 -20.09 -9.38 -4.19
CA GLU A 313 -21.15 -8.60 -3.55
C GLU A 313 -20.65 -7.77 -2.37
N THR A 314 -19.43 -8.03 -1.88
CA THR A 314 -18.80 -7.29 -0.77
C THR A 314 -18.12 -6.02 -1.25
N VAL A 315 -17.32 -6.15 -2.30
CA VAL A 315 -16.63 -5.03 -2.96
C VAL A 315 -16.92 -5.11 -4.46
N ARG A 316 -17.62 -4.11 -4.99
CA ARG A 316 -17.95 -4.10 -6.41
C ARG A 316 -16.72 -3.92 -7.29
N TYR A 317 -16.67 -4.63 -8.42
CA TYR A 317 -15.53 -4.59 -9.35
C TYR A 317 -15.53 -3.36 -10.26
N GLU A 318 -16.68 -2.71 -10.49
CA GLU A 318 -16.80 -1.57 -11.43
C GLU A 318 -15.91 -0.38 -11.06
N PRO A 319 -15.74 0.01 -9.77
CA PRO A 319 -14.75 1.01 -9.39
C PRO A 319 -13.32 0.60 -9.76
N THR A 320 -12.99 -0.69 -9.62
CA THR A 320 -11.67 -1.22 -9.98
C THR A 320 -11.44 -1.09 -11.49
N GLU A 321 -12.44 -1.44 -12.30
CA GLU A 321 -12.36 -1.29 -13.76
C GLU A 321 -12.20 0.18 -14.16
N ALA A 322 -13.00 1.09 -13.57
CA ALA A 322 -12.93 2.51 -13.85
C ALA A 322 -11.57 3.11 -13.45
N PHE A 323 -11.03 2.71 -12.32
CA PHE A 323 -9.72 3.14 -11.84
C PHE A 323 -8.61 2.73 -12.82
N ILE A 324 -8.56 1.46 -13.22
CA ILE A 324 -7.58 0.96 -14.18
C ILE A 324 -7.71 1.67 -15.53
N LYS A 325 -8.92 1.84 -16.04
CA LYS A 325 -9.18 2.58 -17.26
C LYS A 325 -8.66 4.01 -17.22
N SER A 326 -8.88 4.72 -16.12
CA SER A 326 -8.41 6.10 -15.97
C SER A 326 -6.88 6.22 -16.02
N ILE A 327 -6.15 5.22 -15.50
CA ILE A 327 -4.68 5.16 -15.60
C ILE A 327 -4.25 4.88 -17.03
N GLN A 328 -4.90 3.93 -17.71
CA GLN A 328 -4.62 3.60 -19.11
C GLN A 328 -4.89 4.79 -20.05
N ASN A 329 -5.96 5.55 -19.83
CA ASN A 329 -6.27 6.76 -20.57
C ASN A 329 -5.14 7.80 -20.46
N ALA A 330 -4.49 7.90 -19.30
CA ALA A 330 -3.34 8.77 -19.08
C ALA A 330 -2.01 8.20 -19.62
N GLY A 331 -2.02 7.02 -20.26
CA GLY A 331 -0.84 6.34 -20.78
C GLY A 331 -0.04 5.57 -19.72
N GLY A 332 -0.59 5.38 -18.53
CA GLY A 332 0.04 4.60 -17.45
C GLY A 332 -0.05 3.09 -17.69
N THR A 333 0.80 2.34 -17.00
CA THR A 333 0.85 0.88 -17.06
C THR A 333 -0.10 0.29 -16.03
N ALA A 334 -1.25 -0.18 -16.48
CA ALA A 334 -2.29 -0.71 -15.61
C ALA A 334 -2.99 -1.93 -16.23
N TYR A 335 -3.27 -2.93 -15.42
CA TYR A 335 -3.88 -4.18 -15.84
C TYR A 335 -5.01 -4.56 -14.89
N LEU A 336 -6.07 -5.16 -15.43
CA LEU A 336 -7.16 -5.77 -14.68
C LEU A 336 -7.38 -7.20 -15.18
N LYS A 337 -7.47 -8.15 -14.26
CA LYS A 337 -7.95 -9.50 -14.53
C LYS A 337 -9.26 -9.70 -13.79
N LEU A 338 -10.33 -9.95 -14.55
CA LEU A 338 -11.65 -10.28 -14.00
C LEU A 338 -11.86 -11.79 -14.07
N TYR A 339 -12.40 -12.34 -12.99
CA TYR A 339 -12.95 -13.68 -12.93
C TYR A 339 -14.48 -13.60 -13.00
N GLU A 340 -15.12 -14.53 -13.70
CA GLU A 340 -16.59 -14.55 -13.80
C GLU A 340 -17.25 -14.83 -12.44
N THR A 341 -16.63 -15.70 -11.64
CA THR A 341 -17.14 -16.13 -10.34
C THR A 341 -15.98 -16.27 -9.34
N GLY A 342 -16.31 -16.20 -8.05
CA GLY A 342 -15.35 -16.33 -6.94
C GLY A 342 -15.75 -15.45 -5.74
N GLY A 343 -16.75 -14.59 -5.93
CA GLY A 343 -17.21 -13.66 -4.89
C GLY A 343 -16.08 -12.72 -4.45
N HIS A 344 -16.02 -12.43 -3.15
CA HIS A 344 -14.97 -11.57 -2.58
C HIS A 344 -13.61 -12.28 -2.45
N GLU A 345 -13.51 -13.54 -2.81
CA GLU A 345 -12.40 -14.43 -2.46
C GLU A 345 -11.47 -14.70 -3.64
N THR A 346 -10.96 -13.64 -4.31
CA THR A 346 -9.99 -13.81 -5.41
C THR A 346 -8.77 -14.65 -5.04
N ALA A 347 -8.42 -14.67 -3.75
CA ALA A 347 -7.33 -15.49 -3.22
C ALA A 347 -7.58 -17.00 -3.40
N TYR A 348 -8.85 -17.42 -3.57
CA TYR A 348 -9.24 -18.83 -3.68
C TYR A 348 -9.66 -19.27 -5.09
N VAL A 349 -9.59 -18.38 -6.07
CA VAL A 349 -9.98 -18.70 -7.45
C VAL A 349 -8.93 -19.56 -8.15
N GLY A 350 -9.36 -20.65 -8.77
CA GLY A 350 -8.53 -21.56 -9.59
C GLY A 350 -7.95 -22.74 -8.81
N ASP A 351 -7.27 -23.61 -9.54
CA ASP A 351 -6.59 -24.77 -8.96
C ASP A 351 -5.32 -24.35 -8.21
N PRO A 352 -4.94 -25.07 -7.13
CA PRO A 352 -3.70 -24.80 -6.42
C PRO A 352 -2.47 -24.86 -7.32
N VAL A 353 -1.50 -23.97 -7.05
CA VAL A 353 -0.18 -24.01 -7.68
C VAL A 353 0.86 -24.58 -6.71
N PRO A 354 1.95 -25.19 -7.21
CA PRO A 354 3.01 -25.70 -6.34
C PRO A 354 3.61 -24.57 -5.46
N ASN A 355 3.74 -24.84 -4.16
CA ASN A 355 4.51 -23.99 -3.28
C ASN A 355 6.02 -24.21 -3.52
N PRO A 356 6.82 -23.17 -3.83
CA PRO A 356 8.25 -23.28 -4.06
C PRO A 356 9.03 -23.93 -2.91
N LEU A 357 8.55 -23.78 -1.66
CA LEU A 357 9.15 -24.44 -0.49
C LEU A 357 8.71 -25.89 -0.29
N GLY A 358 7.84 -26.43 -1.14
CA GLY A 358 7.31 -27.77 -0.99
C GLY A 358 6.46 -27.97 0.27
N ASN A 359 6.19 -26.91 1.04
CA ASN A 359 5.43 -26.94 2.28
C ASN A 359 4.38 -25.84 2.30
N THR A 360 3.14 -26.23 2.53
CA THR A 360 1.97 -25.36 2.58
C THR A 360 1.53 -25.05 4.01
N ILE A 361 2.38 -25.33 5.00
CA ILE A 361 2.01 -25.16 6.42
C ILE A 361 2.27 -23.72 6.87
N ALA A 362 1.24 -23.09 7.44
CA ALA A 362 1.33 -21.80 8.12
C ALA A 362 2.15 -21.91 9.42
N TYR A 363 2.52 -20.77 10.00
CA TYR A 363 3.28 -20.73 11.25
C TYR A 363 2.52 -21.35 12.45
N ASP A 364 1.19 -21.38 12.38
CA ASP A 364 0.33 -22.03 13.40
C ASP A 364 0.12 -23.54 13.14
N GLY A 365 0.72 -24.07 12.07
CA GLY A 365 0.59 -25.48 11.68
C GLY A 365 -0.58 -25.77 10.75
N THR A 366 -1.37 -24.77 10.35
CA THR A 366 -2.45 -24.96 9.37
C THR A 366 -1.89 -25.07 7.94
N GLU A 367 -2.59 -25.81 7.08
CA GLU A 367 -2.22 -25.93 5.68
C GLU A 367 -2.74 -24.72 4.91
N ILE A 368 -1.84 -24.04 4.16
CA ILE A 368 -2.19 -22.91 3.28
C ILE A 368 -2.08 -23.37 1.83
N GLU A 369 -3.18 -23.27 1.11
CA GLU A 369 -3.23 -23.54 -0.32
C GLU A 369 -2.76 -22.29 -1.10
N ILE A 370 -1.80 -22.47 -2.01
CA ILE A 370 -1.32 -21.41 -2.89
C ILE A 370 -2.14 -21.42 -4.17
N LYS A 371 -2.80 -20.33 -4.48
CA LYS A 371 -3.63 -20.16 -5.68
C LYS A 371 -2.92 -19.38 -6.79
N PRO A 372 -3.38 -19.50 -8.05
CA PRO A 372 -2.74 -18.85 -9.20
C PRO A 372 -2.48 -17.37 -9.05
N VAL A 373 -3.34 -16.65 -8.34
CA VAL A 373 -3.17 -15.20 -8.12
C VAL A 373 -1.88 -14.87 -7.35
N CYS A 374 -1.40 -15.76 -6.48
CA CYS A 374 -0.11 -15.58 -5.78
C CYS A 374 1.06 -15.63 -6.77
N GLU A 375 1.09 -16.65 -7.63
CA GLU A 375 2.10 -16.79 -8.67
C GLU A 375 2.03 -15.64 -9.68
N GLU A 376 0.84 -15.28 -10.13
CA GLU A 376 0.64 -14.15 -11.05
C GLU A 376 1.09 -12.82 -10.45
N THR A 377 0.89 -12.61 -9.14
CA THR A 377 1.36 -11.42 -8.41
C THR A 377 2.88 -11.40 -8.39
N PHE A 378 3.52 -12.50 -8.03
CA PHE A 378 4.97 -12.64 -8.05
C PHE A 378 5.55 -12.38 -9.44
N LEU A 379 5.02 -13.05 -10.49
CA LEU A 379 5.45 -12.86 -11.87
C LEU A 379 5.24 -11.42 -12.37
N PHE A 380 4.21 -10.73 -11.87
CA PHE A 380 4.02 -9.32 -12.16
C PHE A 380 5.12 -8.47 -11.54
N PHE A 381 5.50 -8.71 -10.28
CA PHE A 381 6.59 -7.98 -9.63
C PHE A 381 7.94 -8.22 -10.29
N LYS A 382 8.24 -9.47 -10.69
CA LYS A 382 9.48 -9.84 -11.42
C LYS A 382 9.71 -9.05 -12.72
N ARG A 383 8.69 -8.45 -13.29
CA ARG A 383 8.81 -7.62 -14.51
C ARG A 383 9.40 -6.24 -14.23
N PHE A 384 9.48 -5.83 -12.97
CA PHE A 384 9.90 -4.48 -12.54
C PHE A 384 11.10 -4.50 -11.57
N GLU A 385 11.74 -5.63 -11.42
CA GLU A 385 13.02 -5.78 -10.72
C GLU A 385 14.22 -5.22 -11.48
#